data_9fb63390ac89eaf77d0fd2ff0b91cd7d
#
_entry.id   9fb63390ac89eaf77d0fd2ff0b91cd7d
#
_cell.length_a   1.000
_cell.length_b   1.000
_cell.length_c   1.000
_cell.angle_alpha   90.00
_cell.angle_beta   90.00
_cell.angle_gamma   90.00
#
_symmetry.space_group_name_H-M   'P 1'
#
loop_
_entity.id
_entity.type
_entity.pdbx_description
1 polymer ?
#
loop_
_entity_poly.entity_id
_entity_poly.type
_entity_poly.pdbx_seq_one_letter_code
_entity_poly.pdbx_strand_id
1 'polypeptide(L)'
;MDVAQLWRYPVKSMAGERIAHAEVGDRGIPGDRRLAVFELAPHPSEKRLSARDVAGLLRFRANLSSGSAQVAGPELESARWDDELVRDSLSRQCRRELELRPMPDGAFDDSPILLVHLATIAALSDELGADVDPRRFRANVYLEGEGIAAHEEPQLVGREIRCGEVVLEVTKACDRCSITTRDPDTWANWPQLLRHLVQAHDELIGVYCRVKVPGPISEGDPVELL
;
A
#
# COMPACT_ATOMS: atom_id res chain seq x y z
N MET A 1 -14.31 5.40 16.29
CA MET A 1 -13.66 4.73 15.14
C MET A 1 -12.74 3.64 15.64
N ASP A 2 -12.53 2.62 14.83
CA ASP A 2 -11.63 1.53 15.17
C ASP A 2 -10.73 1.20 13.98
N VAL A 3 -9.62 0.51 14.24
CA VAL A 3 -8.74 -0.05 13.20
C VAL A 3 -9.42 -1.27 12.61
N ALA A 4 -9.95 -1.16 11.40
CA ALA A 4 -10.66 -2.25 10.72
C ALA A 4 -9.71 -3.29 10.12
N GLN A 5 -8.62 -2.84 9.52
CA GLN A 5 -7.65 -3.71 8.88
C GLN A 5 -6.24 -3.11 8.93
N LEU A 6 -5.25 -4.00 9.09
CA LEU A 6 -3.84 -3.68 8.97
C LEU A 6 -3.20 -4.45 7.81
N TRP A 7 -2.41 -3.75 7.01
CA TRP A 7 -1.75 -4.33 5.84
C TRP A 7 -0.26 -3.98 5.79
N ARG A 8 0.52 -4.93 5.35
CA ARG A 8 1.95 -4.77 5.08
C ARG A 8 2.25 -5.15 3.64
N TYR A 9 3.10 -4.38 2.99
CA TYR A 9 3.53 -4.57 1.60
C TYR A 9 5.05 -4.69 1.55
N PRO A 10 5.65 -5.87 1.79
CA PRO A 10 7.10 -6.01 1.92
C PRO A 10 7.87 -5.49 0.70
N VAL A 11 7.30 -5.66 -0.49
CA VAL A 11 7.88 -5.20 -1.76
C VAL A 11 7.02 -4.09 -2.37
N LYS A 12 7.65 -2.97 -2.72
CA LYS A 12 6.96 -1.89 -3.44
C LYS A 12 6.31 -2.41 -4.71
N SER A 13 5.05 -2.03 -4.93
CA SER A 13 4.25 -2.38 -6.12
C SER A 13 3.80 -3.84 -6.23
N MET A 14 4.10 -4.71 -5.30
CA MET A 14 3.51 -6.05 -5.21
C MET A 14 2.30 -6.06 -4.28
N ALA A 15 1.40 -7.04 -4.42
CA ALA A 15 0.35 -7.29 -3.43
C ALA A 15 0.99 -7.62 -2.07
N GLY A 16 0.33 -7.20 -1.00
CA GLY A 16 0.79 -7.39 0.36
C GLY A 16 0.05 -8.49 1.11
N GLU A 17 0.15 -8.41 2.43
CA GLU A 17 -0.49 -9.30 3.38
C GLU A 17 -1.30 -8.51 4.41
N ARG A 18 -2.43 -9.06 4.84
CA ARG A 18 -3.16 -8.58 6.02
C ARG A 18 -2.48 -9.11 7.27
N ILE A 19 -2.33 -8.27 8.28
CA ILE A 19 -1.72 -8.63 9.56
C ILE A 19 -2.67 -8.22 10.69
N ALA A 20 -2.74 -9.02 11.74
CA ALA A 20 -3.66 -8.73 12.86
C ALA A 20 -3.09 -7.65 13.80
N HIS A 21 -1.76 -7.52 13.87
CA HIS A 21 -1.06 -6.58 14.74
C HIS A 21 0.32 -6.23 14.21
N ALA A 22 0.89 -5.12 14.68
CA ALA A 22 2.26 -4.71 14.41
C ALA A 22 2.85 -3.87 15.54
N GLU A 23 4.16 -3.96 15.73
CA GLU A 23 4.96 -2.99 16.51
C GLU A 23 5.41 -1.88 15.58
N VAL A 24 4.67 -0.79 15.51
CA VAL A 24 4.98 0.33 14.62
C VAL A 24 6.15 1.12 15.19
N GLY A 25 7.22 1.22 14.41
CA GLY A 25 8.39 2.06 14.75
C GLY A 25 8.37 3.40 14.01
N ASP A 26 9.39 4.23 14.22
CA ASP A 26 9.52 5.55 13.57
C ASP A 26 9.43 5.50 12.04
N ARG A 27 9.77 4.35 11.45
CA ARG A 27 9.73 4.11 10.01
C ARG A 27 8.48 3.35 9.55
N GLY A 28 7.39 3.37 10.33
CA GLY A 28 6.14 2.67 10.04
C GLY A 28 6.14 1.20 10.44
N ILE A 29 5.32 0.40 9.77
CA ILE A 29 5.18 -1.04 10.03
C ILE A 29 6.47 -1.77 9.64
N PRO A 30 7.05 -2.58 10.55
CA PRO A 30 8.26 -3.34 10.26
C PRO A 30 8.11 -4.23 9.01
N GLY A 31 9.08 -4.12 8.10
CA GLY A 31 9.07 -4.87 6.84
C GLY A 31 8.24 -4.25 5.72
N ASP A 32 7.46 -3.20 5.98
CA ASP A 32 6.68 -2.54 4.93
C ASP A 32 7.58 -1.80 3.94
N ARG A 33 7.42 -2.11 2.63
CA ARG A 33 8.14 -1.49 1.49
C ARG A 33 9.67 -1.44 1.66
N ARG A 34 10.22 -2.49 2.32
CA ARG A 34 11.69 -2.61 2.52
C ARG A 34 12.43 -3.20 1.33
N LEU A 35 11.70 -3.56 0.28
CA LEU A 35 12.25 -4.05 -0.98
C LEU A 35 11.60 -3.28 -2.14
N ALA A 36 12.39 -3.07 -3.20
CA ALA A 36 11.90 -2.50 -4.45
C ALA A 36 12.52 -3.23 -5.65
N VAL A 37 11.86 -3.14 -6.80
CA VAL A 37 12.32 -3.72 -8.06
C VAL A 37 13.18 -2.70 -8.81
N PHE A 38 14.31 -3.15 -9.32
CA PHE A 38 15.22 -2.37 -10.16
C PHE A 38 15.38 -3.05 -11.51
N GLU A 39 15.49 -2.23 -12.56
CA GLU A 39 15.83 -2.70 -13.90
C GLU A 39 17.34 -2.78 -14.03
N LEU A 40 17.81 -3.94 -14.45
CA LEU A 40 19.21 -4.18 -14.80
C LEU A 40 19.42 -3.72 -16.27
N ALA A 41 19.56 -2.43 -16.45
CA ALA A 41 19.76 -1.89 -17.80
C ALA A 41 21.25 -1.65 -18.08
N PRO A 42 21.68 -1.66 -19.36
CA PRO A 42 23.02 -1.23 -19.74
C PRO A 42 23.23 0.30 -19.62
N HIS A 43 22.42 0.97 -18.80
CA HIS A 43 22.47 2.42 -18.59
C HIS A 43 23.18 2.79 -17.29
N PRO A 44 23.87 3.95 -17.23
CA PRO A 44 24.61 4.38 -16.05
C PRO A 44 23.72 4.73 -14.84
N SER A 45 22.41 4.74 -14.97
CA SER A 45 21.48 4.95 -13.87
C SER A 45 20.52 3.78 -13.75
N GLU A 46 20.71 2.98 -12.70
CA GLU A 46 19.78 1.94 -12.27
C GLU A 46 18.43 2.55 -11.96
N LYS A 47 17.39 2.15 -12.69
CA LYS A 47 16.05 2.67 -12.50
C LYS A 47 15.26 1.80 -11.53
N ARG A 48 14.86 2.39 -10.39
CA ARG A 48 13.82 1.80 -9.54
C ARG A 48 12.49 1.84 -10.28
N LEU A 49 11.84 0.69 -10.40
CA LEU A 49 10.55 0.56 -11.06
C LEU A 49 9.39 0.53 -10.06
N SER A 50 8.23 0.92 -10.54
CA SER A 50 6.94 0.77 -9.86
C SER A 50 5.92 0.11 -10.78
N ALA A 51 4.75 -0.24 -10.24
CA ALA A 51 3.66 -0.77 -11.06
C ALA A 51 3.09 0.26 -12.06
N ARG A 52 3.43 1.56 -11.92
CA ARG A 52 3.17 2.58 -12.94
C ARG A 52 4.01 2.36 -14.18
N ASP A 53 5.27 1.94 -14.00
CA ASP A 53 6.20 1.63 -15.09
C ASP A 53 5.92 0.24 -15.68
N VAL A 54 5.62 -0.73 -14.81
CA VAL A 54 5.42 -2.14 -15.17
C VAL A 54 4.28 -2.75 -14.37
N ALA A 55 3.07 -2.73 -14.92
CA ALA A 55 1.86 -3.25 -14.26
C ALA A 55 1.96 -4.74 -13.86
N GLY A 56 2.83 -5.50 -14.52
CA GLY A 56 3.08 -6.92 -14.20
C GLY A 56 3.55 -7.17 -12.77
N LEU A 57 4.12 -6.15 -12.08
CA LEU A 57 4.53 -6.26 -10.69
C LEU A 57 3.35 -6.51 -9.74
N LEU A 58 2.16 -6.05 -10.05
CA LEU A 58 0.96 -6.29 -9.26
C LEU A 58 0.51 -7.75 -9.26
N ARG A 59 1.03 -8.57 -10.18
CA ARG A 59 0.75 -10.02 -10.26
C ARG A 59 1.52 -10.83 -9.23
N PHE A 60 2.48 -10.20 -8.56
CA PHE A 60 3.26 -10.81 -7.48
C PHE A 60 2.69 -10.40 -6.14
N ARG A 61 2.80 -11.31 -5.17
CA ARG A 61 2.44 -11.09 -3.77
C ARG A 61 3.68 -11.29 -2.90
N ALA A 62 3.83 -10.45 -1.89
CA ALA A 62 4.90 -10.60 -0.91
C ALA A 62 4.32 -10.63 0.50
N ASN A 63 4.88 -11.49 1.34
CA ASN A 63 4.60 -11.57 2.77
C ASN A 63 5.91 -11.74 3.55
N LEU A 64 5.91 -11.45 4.85
CA LEU A 64 7.05 -11.77 5.72
C LEU A 64 6.84 -13.11 6.40
N SER A 65 7.83 -13.98 6.25
CA SER A 65 7.89 -15.27 6.97
C SER A 65 9.29 -15.42 7.57
N SER A 66 9.35 -15.74 8.86
CA SER A 66 10.62 -15.92 9.59
C SER A 66 11.62 -14.75 9.41
N GLY A 67 11.11 -13.52 9.39
CA GLY A 67 11.94 -12.30 9.26
C GLY A 67 12.43 -11.99 7.84
N SER A 68 12.06 -12.79 6.83
CA SER A 68 12.42 -12.55 5.43
C SER A 68 11.19 -12.45 4.55
N ALA A 69 11.25 -11.63 3.51
CA ALA A 69 10.17 -11.54 2.54
C ALA A 69 10.15 -12.79 1.65
N GLN A 70 8.96 -13.36 1.52
CA GLN A 70 8.65 -14.42 0.56
C GLN A 70 7.84 -13.81 -0.57
N VAL A 71 8.16 -14.18 -1.80
CA VAL A 71 7.51 -13.68 -3.01
C VAL A 71 6.87 -14.84 -3.75
N ALA A 72 5.60 -14.71 -4.06
CA ALA A 72 4.85 -15.63 -4.92
C ALA A 72 4.33 -14.86 -6.15
N GLY A 73 4.07 -15.56 -7.24
CA GLY A 73 3.59 -14.94 -8.46
C GLY A 73 3.20 -15.96 -9.52
N PRO A 74 2.89 -15.51 -10.74
CA PRO A 74 2.62 -16.42 -11.84
C PRO A 74 3.77 -17.41 -12.03
N GLU A 75 3.46 -18.72 -12.00
CA GLU A 75 4.45 -19.81 -12.15
C GLU A 75 5.53 -19.85 -11.04
N LEU A 76 5.33 -19.14 -9.94
CA LEU A 76 6.17 -19.15 -8.75
C LEU A 76 5.30 -19.36 -7.52
N GLU A 77 5.37 -20.52 -6.89
CA GLU A 77 4.56 -20.85 -5.72
C GLU A 77 4.93 -19.95 -4.52
N SER A 78 6.17 -19.98 -4.08
CA SER A 78 6.77 -19.05 -3.12
C SER A 78 8.27 -19.27 -3.04
N ALA A 79 9.05 -18.19 -2.98
CA ALA A 79 10.49 -18.26 -2.74
C ALA A 79 10.96 -17.01 -1.98
N ARG A 80 12.14 -17.11 -1.34
CA ARG A 80 12.74 -15.96 -0.67
C ARG A 80 13.07 -14.87 -1.69
N TRP A 81 12.90 -13.62 -1.30
CA TRP A 81 13.00 -12.46 -2.21
C TRP A 81 14.31 -12.36 -3.01
N ASP A 82 15.42 -12.89 -2.47
CA ASP A 82 16.75 -12.88 -3.07
C ASP A 82 17.10 -14.18 -3.83
N ASP A 83 16.13 -15.08 -3.98
CA ASP A 83 16.26 -16.31 -4.76
C ASP A 83 16.26 -15.98 -6.28
N GLU A 84 17.07 -16.72 -7.05
CA GLU A 84 17.10 -16.61 -8.51
C GLU A 84 15.73 -16.90 -9.15
N LEU A 85 14.93 -17.81 -8.56
CA LEU A 85 13.59 -18.11 -9.04
C LEU A 85 12.68 -16.87 -9.04
N VAL A 86 12.80 -15.99 -8.03
CA VAL A 86 12.06 -14.72 -7.95
C VAL A 86 12.51 -13.79 -9.07
N ARG A 87 13.82 -13.61 -9.24
CA ARG A 87 14.39 -12.75 -10.28
C ARG A 87 13.96 -13.21 -11.68
N ASP A 88 14.06 -14.51 -11.95
CA ASP A 88 13.72 -15.08 -13.24
C ASP A 88 12.22 -15.00 -13.53
N SER A 89 11.37 -15.24 -12.53
CA SER A 89 9.92 -15.09 -12.66
C SER A 89 9.54 -13.63 -12.93
N LEU A 90 10.10 -12.67 -12.19
CA LEU A 90 9.89 -11.24 -12.41
C LEU A 90 10.30 -10.82 -13.82
N SER A 91 11.51 -11.22 -14.25
CA SER A 91 12.07 -10.86 -15.55
C SER A 91 11.21 -11.41 -16.69
N ARG A 92 10.76 -12.65 -16.62
CA ARG A 92 9.85 -13.26 -17.61
C ARG A 92 8.49 -12.55 -17.66
N GLN A 93 7.86 -12.36 -16.51
CA GLN A 93 6.51 -11.78 -16.44
C GLN A 93 6.48 -10.30 -16.86
N CYS A 94 7.54 -9.57 -16.58
CA CYS A 94 7.65 -8.15 -16.90
C CYS A 94 8.37 -7.89 -18.24
N ARG A 95 8.97 -8.92 -18.86
CA ARG A 95 9.77 -8.83 -20.11
C ARG A 95 10.91 -7.82 -20.01
N ARG A 96 11.59 -7.81 -18.85
CA ARG A 96 12.72 -6.93 -18.52
C ARG A 96 13.67 -7.69 -17.60
N GLU A 97 14.94 -7.38 -17.63
CA GLU A 97 15.88 -7.89 -16.64
C GLU A 97 15.70 -7.11 -15.34
N LEU A 98 15.20 -7.80 -14.31
CA LEU A 98 14.81 -7.21 -13.03
C LEU A 98 15.45 -7.91 -11.86
N GLU A 99 15.71 -7.15 -10.81
CA GLU A 99 16.07 -7.69 -9.51
C GLU A 99 15.38 -6.95 -8.37
N LEU A 100 15.24 -7.60 -7.23
CA LEU A 100 14.82 -6.97 -5.97
C LEU A 100 16.05 -6.47 -5.22
N ARG A 101 15.94 -5.27 -4.63
CA ARG A 101 16.98 -4.70 -3.77
C ARG A 101 16.41 -4.20 -2.46
N PRO A 102 17.21 -4.29 -1.37
CA PRO A 102 16.85 -3.71 -0.09
C PRO A 102 16.72 -2.19 -0.16
N MET A 103 15.72 -1.68 0.55
CA MET A 103 15.47 -0.26 0.75
C MET A 103 15.43 0.03 2.25
N PRO A 104 16.57 0.25 2.90
CA PRO A 104 16.65 0.39 4.37
C PRO A 104 15.77 1.50 4.92
N ASP A 105 15.60 2.59 4.17
CA ASP A 105 14.76 3.74 4.55
C ASP A 105 13.30 3.59 4.09
N GLY A 106 12.97 2.51 3.37
CA GLY A 106 11.67 2.25 2.79
C GLY A 106 11.52 2.84 1.38
N ALA A 107 10.73 2.17 0.55
CA ALA A 107 10.40 2.60 -0.81
C ALA A 107 9.01 3.26 -0.85
N PHE A 108 8.70 4.10 0.11
CA PHE A 108 7.42 4.82 0.20
C PHE A 108 7.24 5.80 -0.98
N ASP A 109 5.98 6.17 -1.27
CA ASP A 109 5.70 7.23 -2.22
C ASP A 109 5.79 8.62 -1.55
N ASP A 110 5.44 8.69 -0.25
CA ASP A 110 5.57 9.87 0.61
C ASP A 110 5.96 9.42 2.02
N SER A 111 5.02 9.31 2.95
CA SER A 111 5.23 8.91 4.34
C SER A 111 5.01 7.41 4.55
N PRO A 112 5.49 6.84 5.69
CA PRO A 112 5.52 5.39 5.88
C PRO A 112 4.16 4.73 6.11
N ILE A 113 3.14 5.49 6.52
CA ILE A 113 1.79 4.96 6.76
C ILE A 113 0.82 5.64 5.80
N LEU A 114 0.03 4.85 5.10
CA LEU A 114 -1.14 5.30 4.36
C LEU A 114 -2.40 4.84 5.10
N LEU A 115 -3.28 5.78 5.42
CA LEU A 115 -4.53 5.57 6.12
C LEU A 115 -5.71 5.87 5.19
N VAL A 116 -6.73 5.01 5.20
CA VAL A 116 -7.98 5.18 4.44
C VAL A 116 -9.16 4.80 5.34
N HIS A 117 -10.26 5.54 5.28
CA HIS A 117 -11.49 5.20 5.96
C HIS A 117 -12.40 4.35 5.05
N LEU A 118 -12.95 3.25 5.57
CA LEU A 118 -13.79 2.33 4.79
C LEU A 118 -15.11 2.97 4.33
N ALA A 119 -15.62 4.00 5.04
CA ALA A 119 -16.78 4.76 4.56
C ALA A 119 -16.52 5.44 3.21
N THR A 120 -15.28 5.91 2.95
CA THR A 120 -14.88 6.45 1.65
C THR A 120 -14.93 5.38 0.55
N ILE A 121 -14.50 4.15 0.87
CA ILE A 121 -14.56 3.03 -0.09
C ILE A 121 -16.02 2.63 -0.38
N ALA A 122 -16.87 2.61 0.66
CA ALA A 122 -18.30 2.34 0.50
C ALA A 122 -18.99 3.41 -0.36
N ALA A 123 -18.72 4.69 -0.09
CA ALA A 123 -19.26 5.79 -0.90
C ALA A 123 -18.83 5.69 -2.37
N LEU A 124 -17.54 5.39 -2.64
CA LEU A 124 -17.06 5.15 -4.00
C LEU A 124 -17.78 3.99 -4.70
N SER A 125 -18.10 2.92 -3.95
CA SER A 125 -18.85 1.78 -4.50
C SER A 125 -20.26 2.20 -4.90
N ASP A 126 -20.93 2.99 -4.07
CA ASP A 126 -22.27 3.53 -4.35
C ASP A 126 -22.26 4.48 -5.54
N GLU A 127 -21.29 5.41 -5.60
CA GLU A 127 -21.13 6.39 -6.69
C GLU A 127 -20.86 5.72 -8.04
N LEU A 128 -20.11 4.62 -8.05
CA LEU A 128 -19.75 3.89 -9.27
C LEU A 128 -20.74 2.78 -9.63
N GLY A 129 -21.68 2.45 -8.71
CA GLY A 129 -22.61 1.34 -8.88
C GLY A 129 -21.91 -0.02 -8.99
N ALA A 130 -20.73 -0.16 -8.38
CA ALA A 130 -19.90 -1.36 -8.45
C ALA A 130 -19.02 -1.49 -7.20
N ASP A 131 -18.76 -2.70 -6.76
CA ASP A 131 -17.92 -2.96 -5.58
C ASP A 131 -16.48 -2.50 -5.81
N VAL A 132 -15.99 -1.64 -4.92
CA VAL A 132 -14.62 -1.11 -4.92
C VAL A 132 -13.81 -1.82 -3.84
N ASP A 133 -12.96 -2.74 -4.24
CA ASP A 133 -12.08 -3.44 -3.31
C ASP A 133 -11.08 -2.46 -2.65
N PRO A 134 -11.05 -2.35 -1.32
CA PRO A 134 -10.14 -1.46 -0.60
C PRO A 134 -8.66 -1.73 -0.89
N ARG A 135 -8.27 -2.97 -1.21
CA ARG A 135 -6.89 -3.33 -1.53
C ARG A 135 -6.32 -2.58 -2.75
N ARG A 136 -7.17 -2.00 -3.61
CA ARG A 136 -6.75 -1.13 -4.72
C ARG A 136 -5.99 0.11 -4.25
N PHE A 137 -6.29 0.59 -3.05
CA PHE A 137 -5.69 1.79 -2.46
C PHE A 137 -4.41 1.51 -1.69
N ARG A 138 -4.14 0.24 -1.34
CA ARG A 138 -2.88 -0.20 -0.73
C ARG A 138 -2.53 0.53 0.57
N ALA A 139 -3.56 0.86 1.38
CA ALA A 139 -3.35 1.47 2.67
C ALA A 139 -2.73 0.48 3.68
N ASN A 140 -2.02 1.01 4.65
CA ASN A 140 -1.48 0.25 5.77
C ASN A 140 -2.51 0.10 6.88
N VAL A 141 -3.34 1.13 7.08
CA VAL A 141 -4.38 1.18 8.11
C VAL A 141 -5.70 1.54 7.44
N TYR A 142 -6.69 0.67 7.58
CA TYR A 142 -8.07 1.00 7.24
C TYR A 142 -8.85 1.24 8.52
N LEU A 143 -9.60 2.34 8.54
CA LEU A 143 -10.46 2.73 9.66
C LEU A 143 -11.92 2.44 9.36
N GLU A 144 -12.70 2.20 10.42
CA GLU A 144 -14.16 2.09 10.34
C GLU A 144 -14.84 2.80 11.54
N GLY A 145 -16.15 2.97 11.45
CA GLY A 145 -16.96 3.61 12.49
C GLY A 145 -17.15 5.10 12.28
N GLU A 146 -17.79 5.76 13.24
CA GLU A 146 -18.14 7.17 13.16
C GLU A 146 -16.98 8.08 13.57
N GLY A 147 -16.86 9.27 12.99
CA GLY A 147 -15.85 10.29 13.34
C GLY A 147 -15.14 10.95 12.17
N ILE A 148 -15.12 10.29 11.00
CA ILE A 148 -14.66 10.86 9.73
C ILE A 148 -15.72 10.49 8.69
N ALA A 149 -16.31 11.48 8.02
CA ALA A 149 -17.23 11.20 6.95
C ALA A 149 -16.49 10.73 5.68
N ALA A 150 -17.22 10.11 4.76
CA ALA A 150 -16.64 9.69 3.49
C ALA A 150 -15.98 10.87 2.77
N HIS A 151 -14.78 10.65 2.23
CA HIS A 151 -13.96 11.63 1.50
C HIS A 151 -13.45 12.83 2.34
N GLU A 152 -13.58 12.79 3.66
CA GLU A 152 -13.09 13.87 4.54
C GLU A 152 -11.66 13.65 5.05
N GLU A 153 -11.02 12.51 4.80
CA GLU A 153 -9.65 12.26 5.23
C GLU A 153 -8.66 13.38 4.83
N PRO A 154 -8.75 14.02 3.64
CA PRO A 154 -7.86 15.12 3.27
C PRO A 154 -7.91 16.32 4.21
N GLN A 155 -9.05 16.54 4.91
CA GLN A 155 -9.22 17.64 5.87
C GLN A 155 -8.45 17.40 7.18
N LEU A 156 -7.93 16.20 7.39
CA LEU A 156 -7.13 15.84 8.56
C LEU A 156 -5.66 16.25 8.44
N VAL A 157 -5.21 16.77 7.30
CA VAL A 157 -3.83 17.20 7.12
C VAL A 157 -3.44 18.22 8.20
N GLY A 158 -2.33 17.93 8.90
CA GLY A 158 -1.85 18.69 10.05
C GLY A 158 -2.45 18.26 11.40
N ARG A 159 -3.41 17.32 11.41
CA ARG A 159 -3.97 16.73 12.65
C ARG A 159 -3.17 15.50 13.08
N GLU A 160 -3.39 15.11 14.29
CA GLU A 160 -2.87 13.86 14.85
C GLU A 160 -4.01 12.86 15.06
N ILE A 161 -3.69 11.59 14.83
CA ILE A 161 -4.62 10.47 14.99
C ILE A 161 -3.94 9.45 15.89
N ARG A 162 -4.61 9.04 16.94
CA ARG A 162 -4.19 7.92 17.79
C ARG A 162 -4.89 6.66 17.32
N CYS A 163 -4.14 5.59 17.07
CA CYS A 163 -4.62 4.26 16.75
C CYS A 163 -3.99 3.28 17.77
N GLY A 164 -4.76 2.82 18.75
CA GLY A 164 -4.19 2.11 19.90
C GLY A 164 -3.18 2.97 20.66
N GLU A 165 -1.94 2.51 20.75
CA GLU A 165 -0.84 3.28 21.37
C GLU A 165 -0.06 4.16 20.37
N VAL A 166 -0.22 3.92 19.08
CA VAL A 166 0.48 4.67 18.03
C VAL A 166 -0.15 6.04 17.82
N VAL A 167 0.66 7.10 17.79
CA VAL A 167 0.21 8.42 17.35
C VAL A 167 0.80 8.72 15.98
N LEU A 168 -0.08 9.01 15.04
CA LEU A 168 0.24 9.36 13.66
C LEU A 168 -0.02 10.85 13.44
N GLU A 169 0.90 11.54 12.75
CA GLU A 169 0.66 12.88 12.24
C GLU A 169 0.32 12.80 10.77
N VAL A 170 -0.82 13.36 10.38
CA VAL A 170 -1.27 13.41 8.99
C VAL A 170 -0.47 14.47 8.25
N THR A 171 0.34 14.04 7.28
CA THR A 171 1.29 14.91 6.57
C THR A 171 0.76 15.41 5.25
N LYS A 172 -0.01 14.58 4.53
CA LYS A 172 -0.45 14.90 3.17
C LYS A 172 -1.68 14.05 2.77
N ALA A 173 -2.59 14.65 2.01
CA ALA A 173 -3.61 13.87 1.30
C ALA A 173 -2.97 12.99 0.21
N CYS A 174 -3.51 11.81 0.00
CA CYS A 174 -2.94 10.85 -0.96
C CYS A 174 -3.56 11.02 -2.34
N ASP A 175 -2.81 11.56 -3.29
CA ASP A 175 -3.14 11.58 -4.70
C ASP A 175 -3.06 10.17 -5.30
N ARG A 176 -4.10 9.77 -6.01
CA ARG A 176 -4.24 8.41 -6.54
C ARG A 176 -3.76 8.33 -7.99
N CYS A 177 -3.19 7.19 -8.34
CA CYS A 177 -2.63 6.97 -9.68
C CYS A 177 -3.23 5.73 -10.34
N SER A 178 -2.79 5.42 -11.55
CA SER A 178 -3.27 4.29 -12.35
C SER A 178 -3.19 2.91 -11.67
N ILE A 179 -2.44 2.77 -10.57
CA ILE A 179 -2.36 1.51 -9.82
C ILE A 179 -3.72 1.15 -9.24
N THR A 180 -4.53 2.13 -8.78
CA THR A 180 -5.87 1.89 -8.23
C THR A 180 -6.84 1.28 -9.23
N THR A 181 -6.60 1.47 -10.53
CA THR A 181 -7.45 0.90 -11.58
C THR A 181 -7.29 -0.61 -11.73
N ARG A 182 -6.27 -1.21 -11.14
CA ARG A 182 -6.00 -2.64 -11.27
C ARG A 182 -6.71 -3.44 -10.20
N ASP A 183 -7.41 -4.48 -10.65
CA ASP A 183 -8.03 -5.42 -9.73
C ASP A 183 -6.96 -6.21 -8.96
N PRO A 184 -7.08 -6.35 -7.62
CA PRO A 184 -6.04 -7.00 -6.81
C PRO A 184 -5.82 -8.48 -7.09
N ASP A 185 -6.85 -9.18 -7.61
CA ASP A 185 -6.81 -10.62 -7.84
C ASP A 185 -6.73 -10.98 -9.32
N THR A 186 -7.51 -10.30 -10.17
CA THR A 186 -7.60 -10.58 -11.61
C THR A 186 -6.70 -9.70 -12.46
N TRP A 187 -6.20 -8.58 -11.91
CA TRP A 187 -5.42 -7.51 -12.56
C TRP A 187 -6.18 -6.83 -13.70
N ALA A 188 -7.46 -7.08 -13.83
CA ALA A 188 -8.33 -6.40 -14.77
C ALA A 188 -8.23 -4.88 -14.57
N ASN A 189 -8.20 -4.16 -15.68
CA ASN A 189 -8.07 -2.72 -15.65
C ASN A 189 -9.45 -2.07 -15.63
N TRP A 190 -9.68 -1.19 -14.66
CA TRP A 190 -10.91 -0.40 -14.51
C TRP A 190 -10.61 1.10 -14.52
N PRO A 191 -10.37 1.70 -15.70
CA PRO A 191 -9.98 3.11 -15.82
C PRO A 191 -11.05 4.09 -15.34
N GLN A 192 -12.31 3.67 -15.31
CA GLN A 192 -13.43 4.51 -14.84
C GLN A 192 -13.25 4.91 -13.38
N LEU A 193 -12.68 4.04 -12.54
CA LEU A 193 -12.39 4.37 -11.14
C LEU A 193 -11.50 5.61 -11.04
N LEU A 194 -10.33 5.62 -11.69
CA LEU A 194 -9.43 6.79 -11.61
C LEU A 194 -10.06 8.03 -12.25
N ARG A 195 -10.79 7.87 -13.38
CA ARG A 195 -11.49 9.00 -14.00
C ARG A 195 -12.51 9.62 -13.05
N HIS A 196 -13.26 8.79 -12.32
CA HIS A 196 -14.21 9.26 -11.32
C HIS A 196 -13.51 10.01 -10.18
N LEU A 197 -12.42 9.45 -9.64
CA LEU A 197 -11.61 10.10 -8.60
C LEU A 197 -11.12 11.50 -9.03
N VAL A 198 -10.64 11.62 -10.28
CA VAL A 198 -10.23 12.93 -10.84
C VAL A 198 -11.39 13.92 -10.92
N GLN A 199 -12.56 13.47 -11.34
CA GLN A 199 -13.70 14.34 -11.60
C GLN A 199 -14.47 14.76 -10.34
N ALA A 200 -14.55 13.89 -9.34
CA ALA A 200 -15.39 14.07 -8.17
C ALA A 200 -14.61 14.32 -6.87
N HIS A 201 -13.36 13.87 -6.79
CA HIS A 201 -12.61 13.85 -5.53
C HIS A 201 -11.16 14.38 -5.66
N ASP A 202 -10.84 15.18 -6.69
CA ASP A 202 -9.50 15.77 -6.92
C ASP A 202 -8.35 14.73 -6.89
N GLU A 203 -8.63 13.48 -7.29
CA GLU A 203 -7.73 12.32 -7.18
C GLU A 203 -7.39 11.92 -5.74
N LEU A 204 -8.01 12.49 -4.71
CA LEU A 204 -7.62 12.32 -3.31
C LEU A 204 -8.44 11.23 -2.61
N ILE A 205 -7.78 10.17 -2.13
CA ILE A 205 -8.36 9.14 -1.27
C ILE A 205 -7.34 8.76 -0.20
N GLY A 206 -7.73 8.98 1.07
CA GLY A 206 -6.88 8.69 2.22
C GLY A 206 -5.75 9.69 2.42
N VAL A 207 -4.93 9.45 3.43
CA VAL A 207 -3.87 10.35 3.87
C VAL A 207 -2.59 9.61 4.20
N TYR A 208 -1.47 10.24 3.88
CA TYR A 208 -0.16 9.84 4.36
C TYR A 208 0.09 10.35 5.76
N CYS A 209 0.72 9.50 6.58
CA CYS A 209 1.04 9.81 7.96
C CYS A 209 2.50 9.45 8.28
N ARG A 210 3.13 10.27 9.11
CA ARG A 210 4.36 9.92 9.80
C ARG A 210 4.06 9.43 11.22
N VAL A 211 4.90 8.57 11.73
CA VAL A 211 4.80 8.09 13.11
C VAL A 211 5.37 9.17 14.03
N LYS A 212 4.56 9.64 14.98
CA LYS A 212 4.95 10.60 16.01
C LYS A 212 5.27 9.89 17.33
N VAL A 213 4.45 8.91 17.70
CA VAL A 213 4.69 8.05 18.85
C VAL A 213 4.60 6.60 18.35
N PRO A 214 5.72 5.87 18.37
CA PRO A 214 5.73 4.45 18.04
C PRO A 214 5.06 3.61 19.13
N GLY A 215 4.60 2.41 18.77
CA GLY A 215 3.95 1.48 19.71
C GLY A 215 3.23 0.35 18.99
N PRO A 216 2.57 -0.53 19.74
CA PRO A 216 1.71 -1.57 19.19
C PRO A 216 0.43 -0.99 18.59
N ILE A 217 -0.02 -1.63 17.52
CA ILE A 217 -1.32 -1.42 16.88
C ILE A 217 -1.92 -2.77 16.49
N SER A 218 -3.21 -2.94 16.71
CA SER A 218 -3.95 -4.15 16.38
C SER A 218 -5.27 -3.83 15.67
N GLU A 219 -5.76 -4.78 14.88
CA GLU A 219 -7.14 -4.71 14.39
C GLU A 219 -8.11 -4.69 15.60
N GLY A 220 -9.09 -3.82 15.56
CA GLY A 220 -10.02 -3.55 16.66
C GLY A 220 -9.58 -2.50 17.67
N ASP A 221 -8.36 -1.97 17.56
CA ASP A 221 -7.90 -0.89 18.44
C ASP A 221 -8.73 0.40 18.23
N PRO A 222 -9.02 1.14 19.32
CA PRO A 222 -9.75 2.39 19.23
C PRO A 222 -8.93 3.46 18.50
N VAL A 223 -9.65 4.33 17.76
CA VAL A 223 -9.06 5.44 17.02
C VAL A 223 -9.66 6.76 17.47
N GLU A 224 -8.81 7.72 17.81
CA GLU A 224 -9.15 9.06 18.28
C GLU A 224 -8.48 10.13 17.41
N LEU A 225 -9.23 11.18 17.07
CA LEU A 225 -8.68 12.43 16.49
C LEU A 225 -8.19 13.32 17.63
N LEU A 226 -6.92 13.74 17.58
CA LEU A 226 -6.28 14.55 18.63
C LEU A 226 -6.25 16.04 18.27
#